data_2acea78b31c037fdfc5a8d55ff13b53b
#
_entry.id   2acea78b31c037fdfc5a8d55ff13b53b
#
_cell.length_a   1.000
_cell.length_b   1.000
_cell.length_c   1.000
_cell.angle_alpha   90.00
_cell.angle_beta   90.00
_cell.angle_gamma   90.00
#
_symmetry.space_group_name_H-M   'P 1'
#
loop_
_entity.id
_entity.type
_entity.pdbx_description
1 polymer ?
#
loop_
_entity_poly.entity_id
_entity_poly.type
_entity_poly.pdbx_seq_one_letter_code
_entity_poly.pdbx_strand_id
1 'polypeptide(L)'
;MRKIAGIVGGMGSLSTVDFLKKVVESTYAEKDQDHIRMIVDFNTSVPDRTTAILYNGEDPTPYLVDSVKRLEKAGADFALFVCNTAHAFLKKVQQQVNIPVLNLPKLSLERLASSGVKSAWLTGTKGLITSGVYQKAAREVGFDLKIPNSSVQDAVMNVIYSVKAGKLEEARKVWLEKVEPHLDGYVLLACTELPVVACSNRLKLVDLNELWAKMIVEMCGGRLR
;
A
#
# COMPACT_ATOMS: atom_id res chain seq x y z
N MET A 1 -1.97 27.02 3.00
CA MET A 1 -2.06 26.21 4.24
C MET A 1 -1.54 24.81 3.95
N ARG A 2 -0.82 24.19 4.89
CA ARG A 2 -0.43 22.79 4.78
C ARG A 2 -1.68 21.91 4.89
N LYS A 3 -1.80 20.88 4.03
CA LYS A 3 -2.91 19.92 4.08
C LYS A 3 -2.74 18.94 5.23
N ILE A 4 -3.85 18.44 5.73
CA ILE A 4 -3.94 17.43 6.80
C ILE A 4 -4.29 16.09 6.15
N ALA A 5 -3.39 15.11 6.27
CA ALA A 5 -3.61 13.77 5.74
C ALA A 5 -4.46 12.93 6.69
N GLY A 6 -5.53 12.33 6.20
CA GLY A 6 -6.32 11.33 6.90
C GLY A 6 -5.84 9.92 6.55
N ILE A 7 -5.46 9.15 7.57
CA ILE A 7 -4.88 7.82 7.42
C ILE A 7 -5.87 6.77 7.91
N VAL A 8 -6.39 5.93 7.01
CA VAL A 8 -7.15 4.73 7.39
C VAL A 8 -6.17 3.57 7.53
N GLY A 9 -5.88 3.21 8.77
CA GLY A 9 -4.95 2.17 9.17
C GLY A 9 -5.63 0.95 9.81
N GLY A 10 -4.83 0.12 10.49
CA GLY A 10 -5.31 -1.10 11.17
C GLY A 10 -5.43 -2.33 10.27
N MET A 11 -5.08 -2.22 8.97
CA MET A 11 -5.30 -3.23 7.94
C MET A 11 -4.00 -3.83 7.30
N GLY A 12 -2.88 -4.12 7.90
CA GLY A 12 -2.63 -4.52 9.27
C GLY A 12 -2.03 -3.43 10.16
N SER A 13 -1.98 -3.81 11.43
CA SER A 13 -1.55 -2.92 12.50
C SER A 13 -0.08 -2.54 12.38
N LEU A 14 0.81 -3.53 12.28
CA LEU A 14 2.25 -3.28 12.14
C LEU A 14 2.57 -2.47 10.88
N SER A 15 1.88 -2.73 9.79
CA SER A 15 2.04 -2.00 8.53
C SER A 15 1.66 -0.52 8.66
N THR A 16 0.64 -0.23 9.46
CA THR A 16 0.24 1.14 9.74
C THR A 16 1.30 1.87 10.55
N VAL A 17 1.87 1.23 11.57
CA VAL A 17 2.96 1.78 12.36
C VAL A 17 4.20 2.01 11.50
N ASP A 18 4.57 1.04 10.65
CA ASP A 18 5.69 1.16 9.70
C ASP A 18 5.48 2.34 8.74
N PHE A 19 4.27 2.48 8.20
CA PHE A 19 3.92 3.60 7.32
C PHE A 19 4.08 4.95 8.02
N LEU A 20 3.54 5.11 9.24
CA LEU A 20 3.68 6.35 10.01
C LEU A 20 5.13 6.67 10.32
N LYS A 21 5.93 5.66 10.69
CA LYS A 21 7.37 5.80 10.88
C LYS A 21 8.04 6.30 9.60
N LYS A 22 7.74 5.69 8.44
CA LYS A 22 8.29 6.10 7.14
C LYS A 22 7.91 7.54 6.77
N VAL A 23 6.71 8.00 7.11
CA VAL A 23 6.31 9.41 6.92
C VAL A 23 7.22 10.33 7.73
N VAL A 24 7.45 10.03 9.01
CA VAL A 24 8.33 10.81 9.88
C VAL A 24 9.77 10.80 9.35
N GLU A 25 10.30 9.62 9.00
CA GLU A 25 11.67 9.45 8.50
C GLU A 25 11.89 10.09 7.12
N SER A 26 10.87 10.13 6.27
CA SER A 26 10.95 10.77 4.95
C SER A 26 10.85 12.29 5.01
N THR A 27 10.41 12.87 6.14
CA THR A 27 10.27 14.32 6.28
C THR A 27 11.59 14.94 6.73
N TYR A 28 12.08 15.94 5.96
CA TYR A 28 13.12 16.81 6.45
C TYR A 28 12.54 17.75 7.50
N ALA A 29 12.94 17.58 8.75
CA ALA A 29 12.46 18.36 9.88
C ALA A 29 13.63 18.69 10.82
N GLU A 30 13.71 19.96 11.27
CA GLU A 30 14.63 20.44 12.29
C GLU A 30 13.92 20.56 13.65
N LYS A 31 12.59 20.60 13.62
CA LYS A 31 11.70 20.68 14.79
C LYS A 31 10.38 19.99 14.50
N ASP A 32 9.61 19.66 15.54
CA ASP A 32 8.33 18.93 15.40
C ASP A 32 7.34 19.61 14.44
N GLN A 33 7.33 20.96 14.39
CA GLN A 33 6.42 21.73 13.55
C GLN A 33 6.74 21.64 12.05
N ASP A 34 7.88 21.09 11.68
CA ASP A 34 8.26 20.88 10.28
C ASP A 34 7.62 19.60 9.71
N HIS A 35 7.24 18.65 10.57
CA HIS A 35 6.50 17.48 10.17
C HIS A 35 5.10 17.80 9.65
N ILE A 36 4.56 16.91 8.82
CA ILE A 36 3.18 17.03 8.33
C ILE A 36 2.17 16.66 9.43
N ARG A 37 1.01 17.31 9.42
CA ARG A 37 -0.09 16.94 10.30
C ARG A 37 -0.86 15.76 9.72
N MET A 38 -1.11 14.74 10.55
CA MET A 38 -1.88 13.55 10.20
C MET A 38 -2.99 13.30 11.22
N ILE A 39 -4.11 12.75 10.76
CA ILE A 39 -5.17 12.19 11.60
C ILE A 39 -5.25 10.71 11.23
N VAL A 40 -5.17 9.82 12.22
CA VAL A 40 -5.13 8.38 12.00
C VAL A 40 -6.36 7.73 12.62
N ASP A 41 -7.16 7.06 11.79
CA ASP A 41 -8.16 6.11 12.25
C ASP A 41 -7.57 4.69 12.17
N PHE A 42 -7.18 4.15 13.34
CA PHE A 42 -6.56 2.84 13.46
C PHE A 42 -7.64 1.75 13.61
N ASN A 43 -8.34 1.45 12.50
CA ASN A 43 -9.50 0.57 12.49
C ASN A 43 -9.12 -0.89 12.24
N THR A 44 -8.98 -1.67 13.31
CA THR A 44 -8.71 -3.12 13.25
C THR A 44 -9.95 -3.97 13.00
N SER A 45 -11.15 -3.35 12.99
CA SER A 45 -12.41 -4.06 12.77
C SER A 45 -12.73 -4.27 11.29
N VAL A 46 -11.96 -3.67 10.36
CA VAL A 46 -12.19 -3.83 8.92
C VAL A 46 -12.02 -5.29 8.51
N PRO A 47 -13.06 -5.97 7.97
CA PRO A 47 -13.01 -7.36 7.54
C PRO A 47 -11.89 -7.63 6.54
N ASP A 48 -11.42 -8.89 6.46
CA ASP A 48 -10.32 -9.26 5.56
C ASP A 48 -10.71 -9.02 4.09
N ARG A 49 -9.95 -8.17 3.42
CA ARG A 49 -10.19 -7.71 2.04
C ARG A 49 -10.00 -8.83 1.02
N THR A 50 -9.06 -9.74 1.26
CA THR A 50 -8.83 -10.90 0.38
C THR A 50 -10.00 -11.87 0.48
N THR A 51 -10.47 -12.16 1.67
CA THR A 51 -11.64 -13.01 1.93
C THR A 51 -12.90 -12.41 1.30
N ALA A 52 -13.10 -11.10 1.43
CA ALA A 52 -14.22 -10.41 0.79
C ALA A 52 -14.19 -10.54 -0.75
N ILE A 53 -13.01 -10.44 -1.37
CA ILE A 53 -12.86 -10.49 -2.83
C ILE A 53 -12.97 -11.93 -3.38
N LEU A 54 -12.32 -12.89 -2.73
CA LEU A 54 -12.16 -14.24 -3.27
C LEU A 54 -13.23 -15.23 -2.80
N TYR A 55 -13.79 -15.02 -1.61
CA TYR A 55 -14.62 -16.01 -0.92
C TYR A 55 -15.98 -15.45 -0.50
N ASN A 56 -16.40 -14.33 -1.08
CA ASN A 56 -17.66 -13.67 -0.76
C ASN A 56 -17.84 -13.41 0.74
N GLY A 57 -16.73 -13.04 1.41
CA GLY A 57 -16.73 -12.67 2.82
C GLY A 57 -17.40 -11.33 3.08
N GLU A 58 -17.40 -10.89 4.33
CA GLU A 58 -18.01 -9.63 4.75
C GLU A 58 -17.43 -8.43 3.98
N ASP A 59 -18.31 -7.55 3.46
CA ASP A 59 -17.91 -6.37 2.68
C ASP A 59 -17.22 -5.33 3.59
N PRO A 60 -15.94 -5.01 3.36
CA PRO A 60 -15.23 -4.00 4.15
C PRO A 60 -15.67 -2.58 3.86
N THR A 61 -16.50 -2.33 2.84
CA THR A 61 -16.90 -0.97 2.42
C THR A 61 -17.51 -0.15 3.55
N PRO A 62 -18.48 -0.65 4.36
CA PRO A 62 -19.08 0.15 5.44
C PRO A 62 -18.05 0.61 6.48
N TYR A 63 -17.10 -0.24 6.82
CA TYR A 63 -16.04 0.04 7.78
C TYR A 63 -15.06 1.10 7.25
N LEU A 64 -14.69 1.01 5.97
CA LEU A 64 -13.83 2.00 5.31
C LEU A 64 -14.53 3.36 5.20
N VAL A 65 -15.83 3.37 4.91
CA VAL A 65 -16.65 4.59 4.86
C VAL A 65 -16.72 5.24 6.24
N ASP A 66 -16.98 4.47 7.31
CA ASP A 66 -16.98 4.99 8.67
C ASP A 66 -15.64 5.62 9.04
N SER A 67 -14.54 4.92 8.76
CA SER A 67 -13.18 5.46 8.97
C SER A 67 -12.96 6.79 8.26
N VAL A 68 -13.29 6.88 6.96
CA VAL A 68 -13.10 8.12 6.20
C VAL A 68 -14.00 9.25 6.74
N LYS A 69 -15.26 8.96 7.11
CA LYS A 69 -16.14 9.95 7.72
C LYS A 69 -15.64 10.48 9.06
N ARG A 70 -14.97 9.63 9.87
CA ARG A 70 -14.31 10.08 11.11
C ARG A 70 -13.15 11.04 10.80
N LEU A 71 -12.33 10.70 9.82
CA LEU A 71 -11.23 11.56 9.36
C LEU A 71 -11.73 12.89 8.81
N GLU A 72 -12.80 12.87 7.99
CA GLU A 72 -13.46 14.06 7.47
C GLU A 72 -13.96 14.96 8.60
N LYS A 73 -14.67 14.39 9.58
CA LYS A 73 -15.15 15.08 10.76
C LYS A 73 -14.04 15.71 11.61
N ALA A 74 -12.89 15.06 11.65
CA ALA A 74 -11.69 15.52 12.36
C ALA A 74 -10.90 16.59 11.58
N GLY A 75 -11.30 16.91 10.34
CA GLY A 75 -10.72 17.97 9.53
C GLY A 75 -9.58 17.53 8.61
N ALA A 76 -9.53 16.26 8.20
CA ALA A 76 -8.62 15.81 7.16
C ALA A 76 -9.03 16.39 5.79
N ASP A 77 -8.05 16.82 4.98
CA ASP A 77 -8.27 17.36 3.64
C ASP A 77 -8.45 16.25 2.58
N PHE A 78 -7.91 15.09 2.84
CA PHE A 78 -8.03 13.88 2.01
C PHE A 78 -7.78 12.64 2.88
N ALA A 79 -8.20 11.47 2.39
CA ALA A 79 -7.94 10.20 3.06
C ALA A 79 -7.11 9.26 2.19
N LEU A 80 -6.44 8.29 2.81
CA LEU A 80 -5.75 7.20 2.14
C LEU A 80 -5.86 5.90 2.95
N PHE A 81 -5.75 4.77 2.26
CA PHE A 81 -5.74 3.45 2.86
C PHE A 81 -4.31 2.90 2.96
N VAL A 82 -3.83 2.61 4.17
CA VAL A 82 -2.57 1.89 4.36
C VAL A 82 -2.81 0.38 4.14
N CYS A 83 -3.34 0.06 2.97
CA CYS A 83 -3.61 -1.31 2.52
C CYS A 83 -3.82 -1.32 1.01
N ASN A 84 -2.96 -2.00 0.27
CA ASN A 84 -3.09 -2.08 -1.20
C ASN A 84 -4.43 -2.70 -1.61
N THR A 85 -4.84 -3.82 -0.98
CA THR A 85 -6.06 -4.55 -1.33
C THR A 85 -7.34 -3.76 -1.05
N ALA A 86 -7.32 -2.83 -0.08
CA ALA A 86 -8.48 -1.98 0.23
C ALA A 86 -8.89 -1.08 -0.93
N HIS A 87 -7.96 -0.76 -1.85
CA HIS A 87 -8.26 0.06 -3.03
C HIS A 87 -9.23 -0.61 -4.01
N ALA A 88 -9.49 -1.93 -3.89
CA ALA A 88 -10.58 -2.59 -4.62
C ALA A 88 -11.96 -1.99 -4.28
N PHE A 89 -12.10 -1.44 -3.09
CA PHE A 89 -13.35 -0.85 -2.59
C PHE A 89 -13.39 0.68 -2.71
N LEU A 90 -12.30 1.30 -3.19
CA LEU A 90 -12.14 2.76 -3.23
C LEU A 90 -13.30 3.46 -3.93
N LYS A 91 -13.76 2.97 -5.08
CA LYS A 91 -14.89 3.58 -5.82
C LYS A 91 -16.17 3.60 -4.99
N LYS A 92 -16.49 2.49 -4.30
CA LYS A 92 -17.68 2.39 -3.43
C LYS A 92 -17.58 3.32 -2.23
N VAL A 93 -16.38 3.46 -1.65
CA VAL A 93 -16.13 4.38 -0.53
C VAL A 93 -16.26 5.83 -0.97
N GLN A 94 -15.60 6.21 -2.08
CA GLN A 94 -15.62 7.59 -2.57
C GLN A 94 -17.03 8.10 -2.88
N GLN A 95 -17.95 7.23 -3.26
CA GLN A 95 -19.35 7.60 -3.50
C GLN A 95 -20.14 7.97 -2.23
N GLN A 96 -19.57 7.70 -1.04
CA GLN A 96 -20.25 7.84 0.25
C GLN A 96 -19.58 8.83 1.21
N VAL A 97 -18.50 9.49 0.77
CA VAL A 97 -17.71 10.45 1.53
C VAL A 97 -17.43 11.70 0.69
N ASN A 98 -17.14 12.85 1.33
CA ASN A 98 -16.97 14.11 0.62
C ASN A 98 -15.50 14.46 0.39
N ILE A 99 -14.59 14.06 1.28
CA ILE A 99 -13.15 14.28 1.06
C ILE A 99 -12.59 13.30 0.02
N PRO A 100 -11.60 13.70 -0.78
CA PRO A 100 -10.94 12.80 -1.71
C PRO A 100 -10.30 11.60 -1.00
N VAL A 101 -10.52 10.39 -1.50
CA VAL A 101 -9.77 9.19 -1.11
C VAL A 101 -8.75 8.88 -2.18
N LEU A 102 -7.47 8.89 -1.82
CA LEU A 102 -6.38 8.77 -2.80
C LEU A 102 -6.33 7.39 -3.45
N ASN A 103 -6.24 7.36 -4.78
CA ASN A 103 -5.95 6.14 -5.53
C ASN A 103 -4.43 5.91 -5.56
N LEU A 104 -3.89 5.39 -4.45
CA LEU A 104 -2.45 5.18 -4.31
C LEU A 104 -1.86 4.20 -5.34
N PRO A 105 -2.53 3.10 -5.75
CA PRO A 105 -2.08 2.29 -6.89
C PRO A 105 -1.79 3.10 -8.15
N LYS A 106 -2.72 3.98 -8.56
CA LYS A 106 -2.55 4.82 -9.75
C LYS A 106 -1.42 5.83 -9.56
N LEU A 107 -1.43 6.57 -8.44
CA LEU A 107 -0.40 7.56 -8.11
C LEU A 107 1.00 6.94 -8.02
N SER A 108 1.12 5.70 -7.53
CA SER A 108 2.39 4.98 -7.48
C SER A 108 2.94 4.72 -8.89
N LEU A 109 2.10 4.24 -9.80
CA LEU A 109 2.51 3.96 -11.17
C LEU A 109 2.83 5.23 -11.95
N GLU A 110 2.07 6.32 -11.75
CA GLU A 110 2.37 7.64 -12.30
C GLU A 110 3.74 8.16 -11.83
N ARG A 111 4.02 8.02 -10.53
CA ARG A 111 5.32 8.44 -9.94
C ARG A 111 6.48 7.63 -10.52
N LEU A 112 6.32 6.31 -10.63
CA LEU A 112 7.34 5.44 -11.21
C LEU A 112 7.57 5.75 -12.70
N ALA A 113 6.50 5.90 -13.47
CA ALA A 113 6.59 6.27 -14.89
C ALA A 113 7.31 7.61 -15.07
N SER A 114 6.99 8.62 -14.26
CA SER A 114 7.66 9.93 -14.27
C SER A 114 9.14 9.86 -13.88
N SER A 115 9.53 8.84 -13.11
CA SER A 115 10.93 8.56 -12.77
C SER A 115 11.67 7.70 -13.82
N GLY A 116 11.03 7.45 -14.99
CA GLY A 116 11.62 6.67 -16.09
C GLY A 116 11.48 5.16 -15.97
N VAL A 117 10.76 4.65 -14.96
CA VAL A 117 10.45 3.22 -14.82
C VAL A 117 9.33 2.87 -15.81
N LYS A 118 9.60 1.96 -16.73
CA LYS A 118 8.62 1.57 -17.78
C LYS A 118 7.83 0.32 -17.43
N SER A 119 8.43 -0.58 -16.66
CA SER A 119 7.81 -1.84 -16.28
C SER A 119 8.19 -2.27 -14.86
N ALA A 120 7.29 -3.03 -14.21
CA ALA A 120 7.55 -3.64 -12.92
C ALA A 120 6.68 -4.89 -12.69
N TRP A 121 7.17 -5.82 -11.89
CA TRP A 121 6.39 -6.92 -11.35
C TRP A 121 5.53 -6.45 -10.17
N LEU A 122 4.31 -6.92 -10.10
CA LEU A 122 3.43 -6.69 -8.94
C LEU A 122 3.45 -7.91 -8.03
N THR A 123 3.95 -7.79 -6.81
CA THR A 123 3.86 -8.82 -5.77
C THR A 123 2.92 -8.35 -4.66
N GLY A 124 2.01 -9.22 -4.24
CA GLY A 124 1.01 -8.87 -3.23
C GLY A 124 0.04 -10.02 -2.97
N THR A 125 -1.07 -9.74 -2.31
CA THR A 125 -2.06 -10.78 -2.00
C THR A 125 -2.79 -11.26 -3.27
N LYS A 126 -3.26 -12.51 -3.26
CA LYS A 126 -4.16 -13.01 -4.34
C LYS A 126 -5.38 -12.11 -4.51
N GLY A 127 -5.97 -11.62 -3.42
CA GLY A 127 -7.09 -10.68 -3.47
C GLY A 127 -6.73 -9.39 -4.22
N LEU A 128 -5.54 -8.83 -4.00
CA LEU A 128 -5.07 -7.66 -4.74
C LEU A 128 -4.97 -7.96 -6.25
N ILE A 129 -4.31 -9.05 -6.61
CA ILE A 129 -4.13 -9.43 -8.02
C ILE A 129 -5.49 -9.67 -8.70
N THR A 130 -6.38 -10.43 -8.05
CA THR A 130 -7.72 -10.74 -8.59
C THR A 130 -8.60 -9.51 -8.70
N SER A 131 -8.47 -8.53 -7.80
CA SER A 131 -9.23 -7.27 -7.86
C SER A 131 -8.97 -6.44 -9.11
N GLY A 132 -7.81 -6.62 -9.75
CA GLY A 132 -7.43 -5.89 -10.95
C GLY A 132 -7.12 -4.40 -10.74
N VAL A 133 -7.04 -3.93 -9.51
CA VAL A 133 -6.83 -2.51 -9.18
C VAL A 133 -5.56 -1.95 -9.82
N TYR A 134 -4.43 -2.64 -9.65
CA TYR A 134 -3.17 -2.22 -10.26
C TYR A 134 -3.17 -2.40 -11.78
N GLN A 135 -3.75 -3.47 -12.29
CA GLN A 135 -3.85 -3.72 -13.73
C GLN A 135 -4.68 -2.65 -14.43
N LYS A 136 -5.77 -2.19 -13.79
CA LYS A 136 -6.55 -1.07 -14.28
C LYS A 136 -5.75 0.23 -14.27
N ALA A 137 -5.10 0.54 -13.14
CA ALA A 137 -4.25 1.72 -13.02
C ALA A 137 -3.12 1.72 -14.06
N ALA A 138 -2.48 0.56 -14.28
CA ALA A 138 -1.42 0.40 -15.27
C ALA A 138 -1.87 0.71 -16.70
N ARG A 139 -3.07 0.23 -17.08
CA ARG A 139 -3.67 0.57 -18.40
C ARG A 139 -3.94 2.07 -18.54
N GLU A 140 -4.43 2.72 -17.47
CA GLU A 140 -4.72 4.17 -17.48
C GLU A 140 -3.45 5.02 -17.60
N VAL A 141 -2.34 4.56 -17.01
CA VAL A 141 -1.05 5.27 -16.99
C VAL A 141 -0.16 4.92 -18.19
N GLY A 142 -0.47 3.82 -18.90
CA GLY A 142 0.41 3.28 -19.95
C GLY A 142 1.66 2.60 -19.39
N PHE A 143 1.55 1.97 -18.21
CA PHE A 143 2.65 1.30 -17.52
C PHE A 143 2.62 -0.21 -17.77
N ASP A 144 3.77 -0.82 -18.10
CA ASP A 144 3.89 -2.28 -18.29
C ASP A 144 3.97 -2.99 -16.93
N LEU A 145 2.82 -3.48 -16.46
CA LEU A 145 2.71 -4.18 -15.19
C LEU A 145 2.70 -5.69 -15.41
N LYS A 146 3.73 -6.36 -14.91
CA LYS A 146 3.89 -7.81 -14.98
C LYS A 146 3.27 -8.47 -13.74
N ILE A 147 2.55 -9.57 -13.94
CA ILE A 147 1.97 -10.39 -12.87
C ILE A 147 2.69 -11.73 -12.81
N PRO A 148 3.19 -12.17 -11.64
CA PRO A 148 3.80 -13.48 -11.50
C PRO A 148 2.81 -14.61 -11.86
N ASN A 149 3.36 -15.74 -12.35
CA ASN A 149 2.54 -16.94 -12.55
C ASN A 149 1.99 -17.49 -11.22
N SER A 150 1.07 -18.46 -11.31
CA SER A 150 0.37 -18.97 -10.13
C SER A 150 1.32 -19.58 -9.07
N SER A 151 2.37 -20.29 -9.49
CA SER A 151 3.32 -20.90 -8.56
C SER A 151 4.10 -19.84 -7.75
N VAL A 152 4.59 -18.80 -8.43
CA VAL A 152 5.28 -17.68 -7.76
C VAL A 152 4.30 -16.88 -6.89
N GLN A 153 3.05 -16.68 -7.36
CA GLN A 153 2.02 -16.02 -6.57
C GLN A 153 1.65 -16.80 -5.30
N ASP A 154 1.64 -18.13 -5.35
CA ASP A 154 1.45 -19.00 -4.17
C ASP A 154 2.62 -18.87 -3.19
N ALA A 155 3.85 -18.77 -3.69
CA ALA A 155 5.01 -18.51 -2.87
C ALA A 155 4.95 -17.12 -2.20
N VAL A 156 4.52 -16.09 -2.93
CA VAL A 156 4.29 -14.73 -2.36
C VAL A 156 3.26 -14.79 -1.22
N MET A 157 2.15 -15.52 -1.39
CA MET A 157 1.17 -15.70 -0.31
C MET A 157 1.77 -16.40 0.91
N ASN A 158 2.61 -17.43 0.70
CA ASN A 158 3.32 -18.10 1.79
C ASN A 158 4.22 -17.12 2.56
N VAL A 159 5.01 -16.30 1.84
CA VAL A 159 5.82 -15.23 2.47
C VAL A 159 4.96 -14.33 3.35
N ILE A 160 3.84 -13.82 2.80
CA ILE A 160 2.93 -12.91 3.52
C ILE A 160 2.39 -13.57 4.80
N TYR A 161 1.92 -14.81 4.73
CA TYR A 161 1.37 -15.50 5.90
C TYR A 161 2.45 -15.86 6.91
N SER A 162 3.65 -16.25 6.49
CA SER A 162 4.77 -16.53 7.38
C SER A 162 5.19 -15.28 8.15
N VAL A 163 5.25 -14.10 7.48
CA VAL A 163 5.52 -12.83 8.17
C VAL A 163 4.44 -12.50 9.19
N LYS A 164 3.15 -12.65 8.85
CA LYS A 164 2.03 -12.45 9.78
C LYS A 164 2.09 -13.38 10.99
N ALA A 165 2.61 -14.59 10.81
CA ALA A 165 2.82 -15.56 11.87
C ALA A 165 4.12 -15.36 12.67
N GLY A 166 4.91 -14.31 12.37
CA GLY A 166 6.20 -14.04 13.01
C GLY A 166 7.36 -14.94 12.57
N LYS A 167 7.16 -15.77 11.54
CA LYS A 167 8.16 -16.74 11.01
C LYS A 167 9.06 -16.07 9.97
N LEU A 168 9.83 -15.07 10.37
CA LEU A 168 10.58 -14.21 9.43
C LEU A 168 11.67 -14.95 8.64
N GLU A 169 12.39 -15.88 9.27
CA GLU A 169 13.45 -16.64 8.61
C GLU A 169 12.86 -17.61 7.53
N GLU A 170 11.74 -18.26 7.84
CA GLU A 170 11.01 -19.09 6.87
C GLU A 170 10.51 -18.24 5.69
N ALA A 171 9.92 -17.09 5.99
CA ALA A 171 9.43 -16.15 4.97
C ALA A 171 10.57 -15.66 4.06
N ARG A 172 11.72 -15.29 4.63
CA ARG A 172 12.92 -14.88 3.87
C ARG A 172 13.44 -15.99 2.98
N LYS A 173 13.52 -17.22 3.50
CA LYS A 173 13.92 -18.38 2.71
C LYS A 173 13.00 -18.61 1.52
N VAL A 174 11.69 -18.60 1.73
CA VAL A 174 10.71 -18.75 0.64
C VAL A 174 10.84 -17.63 -0.39
N TRP A 175 11.06 -16.38 0.05
CA TRP A 175 11.29 -15.26 -0.86
C TRP A 175 12.51 -15.51 -1.76
N LEU A 176 13.65 -15.84 -1.18
CA LEU A 176 14.91 -16.03 -1.90
C LEU A 176 14.91 -17.25 -2.83
N GLU A 177 14.25 -18.34 -2.43
CA GLU A 177 14.27 -19.60 -3.18
C GLU A 177 13.15 -19.72 -4.22
N LYS A 178 11.98 -19.11 -3.95
CA LYS A 178 10.75 -19.37 -4.74
C LYS A 178 10.11 -18.12 -5.36
N VAL A 179 10.52 -16.92 -4.98
CA VAL A 179 9.96 -15.68 -5.54
C VAL A 179 11.02 -14.93 -6.32
N GLU A 180 12.09 -14.54 -5.67
CA GLU A 180 13.14 -13.68 -6.21
C GLU A 180 13.73 -14.23 -7.54
N PRO A 181 14.04 -15.54 -7.71
CA PRO A 181 14.66 -16.06 -8.94
C PRO A 181 13.78 -15.93 -10.19
N HIS A 182 12.47 -15.77 -10.02
CA HIS A 182 11.51 -15.72 -11.12
C HIS A 182 11.13 -14.29 -11.55
N LEU A 183 11.72 -13.29 -10.94
CA LEU A 183 11.44 -11.87 -11.21
C LEU A 183 12.68 -11.19 -11.77
N ASP A 184 12.50 -10.08 -12.45
CA ASP A 184 13.55 -9.23 -12.99
C ASP A 184 13.23 -7.73 -12.80
N GLY A 185 14.23 -6.86 -12.90
CA GLY A 185 14.07 -5.41 -12.90
C GLY A 185 13.39 -4.88 -11.64
N TYR A 186 12.34 -4.07 -11.83
CA TYR A 186 11.59 -3.47 -10.73
C TYR A 186 10.51 -4.41 -10.21
N VAL A 187 10.36 -4.47 -8.88
CA VAL A 187 9.35 -5.28 -8.19
C VAL A 187 8.60 -4.44 -7.17
N LEU A 188 7.30 -4.27 -7.36
CA LEU A 188 6.43 -3.57 -6.42
C LEU A 188 6.04 -4.49 -5.26
N LEU A 189 6.44 -4.14 -4.04
CA LEU A 189 6.07 -4.84 -2.83
C LEU A 189 4.70 -4.33 -2.36
N ALA A 190 3.64 -4.83 -3.02
CA ALA A 190 2.25 -4.37 -2.81
C ALA A 190 1.51 -5.16 -1.72
N CYS A 191 2.25 -5.67 -0.76
CA CYS A 191 1.75 -6.09 0.54
C CYS A 191 2.74 -5.63 1.59
N THR A 192 2.25 -5.06 2.65
CA THR A 192 3.03 -4.38 3.67
C THR A 192 3.90 -5.31 4.50
N GLU A 193 3.67 -6.61 4.43
CA GLU A 193 4.50 -7.65 5.00
C GLU A 193 5.77 -7.93 4.17
N LEU A 194 5.72 -7.72 2.86
CA LEU A 194 6.83 -8.07 1.98
C LEU A 194 8.12 -7.30 2.25
N PRO A 195 8.11 -5.98 2.49
CA PRO A 195 9.32 -5.22 2.79
C PRO A 195 10.09 -5.70 4.03
N VAL A 196 9.43 -6.43 4.94
CA VAL A 196 10.05 -6.96 6.16
C VAL A 196 11.11 -8.02 5.84
N VAL A 197 10.91 -8.80 4.79
CA VAL A 197 11.76 -9.96 4.45
C VAL A 197 12.30 -9.95 3.04
N ALA A 198 11.67 -9.23 2.11
CA ALA A 198 12.11 -9.16 0.72
C ALA A 198 13.47 -8.48 0.64
N CYS A 199 14.43 -9.18 0.07
CA CYS A 199 15.78 -8.68 -0.19
C CYS A 199 16.26 -9.22 -1.53
N SER A 200 17.12 -8.47 -2.20
CA SER A 200 17.76 -8.90 -3.44
C SER A 200 18.95 -7.98 -3.75
N ASN A 201 20.01 -8.55 -4.28
CA ASN A 201 21.12 -7.81 -4.88
C ASN A 201 20.92 -7.57 -6.38
N ARG A 202 19.88 -8.17 -6.97
CA ARG A 202 19.61 -8.20 -8.40
C ARG A 202 18.36 -7.42 -8.79
N LEU A 203 17.32 -7.44 -7.94
CA LEU A 203 16.04 -6.75 -8.17
C LEU A 203 16.07 -5.33 -7.61
N LYS A 204 15.31 -4.45 -8.25
CA LYS A 204 15.00 -3.11 -7.73
C LYS A 204 13.68 -3.16 -6.98
N LEU A 205 13.73 -3.45 -5.69
CA LEU A 205 12.56 -3.56 -4.84
C LEU A 205 11.98 -2.17 -4.54
N VAL A 206 10.69 -2.01 -4.80
CA VAL A 206 9.94 -0.78 -4.53
C VAL A 206 9.01 -1.03 -3.34
N ASP A 207 9.38 -0.52 -2.18
CA ASP A 207 8.50 -0.49 -1.02
C ASP A 207 7.42 0.58 -1.22
N LEU A 208 6.17 0.14 -1.42
CA LEU A 208 5.07 1.06 -1.66
C LEU A 208 4.69 1.87 -0.41
N ASN A 209 4.91 1.39 0.80
CA ASN A 209 4.70 2.19 2.00
C ASN A 209 5.68 3.37 2.04
N GLU A 210 6.94 3.15 1.69
CA GLU A 210 7.94 4.22 1.61
C GLU A 210 7.60 5.21 0.49
N LEU A 211 7.22 4.71 -0.69
CA LEU A 211 6.80 5.54 -1.80
C LEU A 211 5.61 6.44 -1.41
N TRP A 212 4.58 5.85 -0.78
CA TRP A 212 3.39 6.58 -0.33
C TRP A 212 3.72 7.60 0.76
N ALA A 213 4.60 7.25 1.70
CA ALA A 213 5.05 8.17 2.74
C ALA A 213 5.68 9.43 2.14
N LYS A 214 6.59 9.28 1.18
CA LYS A 214 7.21 10.40 0.46
C LYS A 214 6.18 11.25 -0.28
N MET A 215 5.26 10.60 -1.00
CA MET A 215 4.20 11.30 -1.74
C MET A 215 3.29 12.13 -0.81
N ILE A 216 2.94 11.59 0.35
CA ILE A 216 2.07 12.30 1.29
C ILE A 216 2.79 13.49 1.93
N VAL A 217 4.07 13.34 2.25
CA VAL A 217 4.89 14.47 2.73
C VAL A 217 4.84 15.62 1.73
N GLU A 218 5.07 15.35 0.43
CA GLU A 218 5.00 16.37 -0.64
C GLU A 218 3.59 16.94 -0.77
N MET A 219 2.54 16.11 -0.78
CA MET A 219 1.14 16.55 -0.93
C MET A 219 0.66 17.43 0.22
N CYS A 220 1.20 17.23 1.42
CA CYS A 220 0.91 18.05 2.59
C CYS A 220 1.79 19.29 2.70
N GLY A 221 2.68 19.54 1.72
CA GLY A 221 3.60 20.68 1.71
C GLY A 221 4.76 20.52 2.69
N GLY A 222 5.12 19.28 3.05
CA GLY A 222 6.36 18.95 3.73
C GLY A 222 7.54 18.90 2.76
N ARG A 223 8.75 18.92 3.29
CA ARG A 223 9.99 18.77 2.52
C ARG A 223 10.53 17.35 2.72
N LEU A 224 10.92 16.70 1.64
CA LEU A 224 11.58 15.40 1.72
C LEU A 224 13.02 15.54 2.24
N ARG A 225 13.43 14.51 3.00
CA ARG A 225 14.81 14.35 3.49
C ARG A 225 15.74 13.90 2.37
#